data_c9e4115b645de773a7598437739527d4
#
_entry.id   c9e4115b645de773a7598437739527d4
#
_cell.length_a   1.000
_cell.length_b   1.000
_cell.length_c   1.000
_cell.angle_alpha   90.00
_cell.angle_beta   90.00
_cell.angle_gamma   90.00
#
_symmetry.space_group_name_H-M   'P 1'
#
loop_
_entity.id
_entity.type
_entity.pdbx_description
1 polymer ?
#
loop_
_entity_poly.entity_id
_entity_poly.type
_entity_poly.pdbx_seq_one_letter_code
_entity_poly.pdbx_strand_id
1 'polypeptide(L)'
;MAIPRYTRLTEEDYDRKLREMGNYLWELEQEADLASQKGDEPAVKERELKIQRIGEKAYGFAQIPGRHQMLGFYVAGLANRMVCRWEIAADRFFEVVEIAPTNGEAWLELTWCLAEMGKWEESEMAARKSTEFVPNSGAPWSNLAIALHQLGRIIEAESAIKRALELEPNDPRNQAILEQMRSKTEED
;
A
#
# COMPACT_ATOMS: atom_id res chain seq x y z
N MET A 1 26.36 -30.26 -28.57
CA MET A 1 26.02 -28.85 -28.26
C MET A 1 25.47 -28.80 -26.84
N ALA A 2 26.21 -28.24 -25.90
CA ALA A 2 25.74 -28.11 -24.51
C ALA A 2 24.68 -26.98 -24.45
N ILE A 3 23.48 -27.30 -23.98
CA ILE A 3 22.44 -26.32 -23.68
C ILE A 3 22.99 -25.35 -22.62
N PRO A 4 22.95 -24.02 -22.82
CA PRO A 4 23.42 -23.08 -21.82
C PRO A 4 22.67 -23.38 -20.52
N ARG A 5 23.38 -23.71 -19.44
CA ARG A 5 22.80 -23.73 -18.09
C ARG A 5 22.42 -22.29 -17.75
N TYR A 6 21.16 -21.95 -17.96
CA TYR A 6 20.62 -20.78 -17.30
C TYR A 6 20.81 -20.98 -15.78
N THR A 7 21.73 -20.25 -15.22
CA THR A 7 21.97 -20.28 -13.77
C THR A 7 20.65 -19.86 -13.12
N ARG A 8 19.99 -20.82 -12.50
CA ARG A 8 18.77 -20.54 -11.71
C ARG A 8 19.16 -19.55 -10.63
N LEU A 9 18.42 -18.43 -10.51
CA LEU A 9 18.66 -17.43 -9.47
C LEU A 9 18.60 -18.10 -8.09
N THR A 10 19.47 -17.67 -7.18
CA THR A 10 19.42 -18.07 -5.77
C THR A 10 18.35 -17.28 -5.04
N GLU A 11 17.96 -17.71 -3.83
CA GLU A 11 17.07 -16.93 -2.96
C GLU A 11 17.62 -15.52 -2.69
N GLU A 12 18.93 -15.39 -2.49
CA GLU A 12 19.61 -14.12 -2.28
C GLU A 12 19.55 -13.22 -3.52
N ASP A 13 19.62 -13.80 -4.72
CA ASP A 13 19.46 -13.07 -5.97
C ASP A 13 18.03 -12.54 -6.13
N TYR A 14 17.00 -13.33 -5.77
CA TYR A 14 15.62 -12.88 -5.79
C TYR A 14 15.41 -11.75 -4.79
N ASP A 15 15.84 -11.92 -3.53
CA ASP A 15 15.71 -10.91 -2.48
C ASP A 15 16.38 -9.59 -2.90
N ARG A 16 17.61 -9.64 -3.41
CA ARG A 16 18.32 -8.45 -3.90
C ARG A 16 17.57 -7.76 -5.04
N LYS A 17 17.16 -8.51 -6.07
CA LYS A 17 16.43 -7.94 -7.21
C LYS A 17 15.10 -7.33 -6.81
N LEU A 18 14.37 -7.94 -5.90
CA LEU A 18 13.09 -7.40 -5.40
C LEU A 18 13.29 -6.13 -4.59
N ARG A 19 14.35 -6.03 -3.77
CA ARG A 19 14.69 -4.78 -3.06
C ARG A 19 15.09 -3.67 -4.04
N GLU A 20 15.90 -3.97 -5.05
CA GLU A 20 16.26 -3.03 -6.12
C GLU A 20 15.00 -2.53 -6.86
N MET A 21 14.06 -3.43 -7.17
CA MET A 21 12.77 -3.05 -7.77
C MET A 21 11.95 -2.15 -6.84
N GLY A 22 11.85 -2.47 -5.55
CA GLY A 22 11.13 -1.64 -4.58
C GLY A 22 11.70 -0.22 -4.48
N ASN A 23 13.03 -0.10 -4.42
CA ASN A 23 13.70 1.20 -4.39
C ASN A 23 13.44 1.99 -5.70
N TYR A 24 13.51 1.32 -6.84
CA TYR A 24 13.27 1.96 -8.13
C TYR A 24 11.78 2.37 -8.33
N LEU A 25 10.84 1.65 -7.76
CA LEU A 25 9.43 2.06 -7.74
C LEU A 25 9.26 3.42 -7.05
N TRP A 26 9.94 3.62 -5.92
CA TRP A 26 9.92 4.89 -5.20
C TRP A 26 10.48 6.05 -6.05
N GLU A 27 11.59 5.84 -6.75
CA GLU A 27 12.16 6.84 -7.66
C GLU A 27 11.19 7.18 -8.80
N LEU A 28 10.56 6.18 -9.40
CA LEU A 28 9.59 6.36 -10.48
C LEU A 28 8.32 7.08 -10.03
N GLU A 29 7.84 6.84 -8.81
CA GLU A 29 6.69 7.54 -8.22
C GLU A 29 7.01 9.05 -8.10
N GLN A 30 8.19 9.39 -7.53
CA GLN A 30 8.64 10.80 -7.42
C GLN A 30 8.77 11.48 -8.79
N GLU A 31 9.32 10.78 -9.78
CA GLU A 31 9.42 11.29 -11.15
C GLU A 31 8.05 11.50 -11.80
N ALA A 32 7.10 10.59 -11.57
CA ALA A 32 5.74 10.69 -12.09
C ALA A 32 5.00 11.89 -11.48
N ASP A 33 5.11 12.08 -10.16
CA ASP A 33 4.52 13.22 -9.45
C ASP A 33 5.09 14.55 -9.98
N LEU A 34 6.40 14.62 -10.18
CA LEU A 34 7.05 15.81 -10.73
C LEU A 34 6.61 16.11 -12.18
N ALA A 35 6.44 15.07 -12.99
CA ALA A 35 5.93 15.20 -14.35
C ALA A 35 4.47 15.67 -14.36
N SER A 36 3.65 15.12 -13.46
CA SER A 36 2.25 15.51 -13.28
C SER A 36 2.11 16.99 -12.89
N GLN A 37 2.93 17.47 -11.95
CA GLN A 37 2.95 18.87 -11.53
C GLN A 37 3.32 19.81 -12.69
N LYS A 38 4.10 19.33 -13.66
CA LYS A 38 4.49 20.09 -14.88
C LYS A 38 3.50 19.95 -16.03
N GLY A 39 2.46 19.11 -15.89
CA GLY A 39 1.51 18.79 -16.97
C GLY A 39 2.12 17.96 -18.10
N ASP A 40 3.21 17.23 -17.84
CA ASP A 40 3.89 16.37 -18.83
C ASP A 40 3.25 14.98 -18.87
N GLU A 41 2.05 14.90 -19.43
CA GLU A 41 1.28 13.65 -19.58
C GLU A 41 2.06 12.50 -20.24
N PRO A 42 2.85 12.72 -21.34
CA PRO A 42 3.68 11.66 -21.90
C PRO A 42 4.69 11.10 -20.92
N ALA A 43 5.34 11.96 -20.12
CA ALA A 43 6.30 11.54 -19.12
C ALA A 43 5.65 10.76 -17.98
N VAL A 44 4.47 11.16 -17.50
CA VAL A 44 3.68 10.40 -16.51
C VAL A 44 3.41 9.01 -17.02
N LYS A 45 2.85 8.89 -18.21
CA LYS A 45 2.49 7.60 -18.81
C LYS A 45 3.68 6.68 -19.03
N GLU A 46 4.84 7.22 -19.37
CA GLU A 46 6.07 6.43 -19.49
C GLU A 46 6.47 5.80 -18.13
N ARG A 47 6.38 6.57 -17.02
CA ARG A 47 6.68 6.08 -15.67
C ARG A 47 5.68 5.02 -15.21
N GLU A 48 4.41 5.26 -15.42
CA GLU A 48 3.36 4.27 -15.13
C GLU A 48 3.61 2.92 -15.83
N LEU A 49 4.00 2.94 -17.11
CA LEU A 49 4.36 1.73 -17.84
C LEU A 49 5.59 1.02 -17.26
N LYS A 50 6.59 1.77 -16.79
CA LYS A 50 7.76 1.19 -16.12
C LYS A 50 7.34 0.55 -14.78
N ILE A 51 6.52 1.25 -13.98
CA ILE A 51 5.97 0.74 -12.72
C ILE A 51 5.20 -0.57 -12.95
N GLN A 52 4.32 -0.61 -13.94
CA GLN A 52 3.56 -1.81 -14.28
C GLN A 52 4.47 -3.00 -14.61
N ARG A 53 5.50 -2.79 -15.45
CA ARG A 53 6.46 -3.85 -15.82
C ARG A 53 7.25 -4.38 -14.62
N ILE A 54 7.58 -3.50 -13.67
CA ILE A 54 8.22 -3.90 -12.41
C ILE A 54 7.27 -4.79 -11.61
N GLY A 55 6.01 -4.39 -11.46
CA GLY A 55 4.99 -5.16 -10.76
C GLY A 55 4.78 -6.56 -11.36
N GLU A 56 4.67 -6.65 -12.68
CA GLU A 56 4.56 -7.93 -13.39
C GLU A 56 5.77 -8.84 -13.15
N LYS A 57 6.97 -8.27 -13.18
CA LYS A 57 8.21 -9.03 -12.95
C LYS A 57 8.34 -9.49 -11.50
N ALA A 58 8.00 -8.63 -10.54
CA ALA A 58 7.99 -8.97 -9.11
C ALA A 58 6.97 -10.09 -8.82
N TYR A 59 5.78 -9.99 -9.40
CA TYR A 59 4.77 -11.04 -9.34
C TYR A 59 5.27 -12.36 -9.93
N GLY A 60 5.93 -12.33 -11.10
CA GLY A 60 6.54 -13.51 -11.68
C GLY A 60 7.56 -14.18 -10.76
N PHE A 61 8.34 -13.41 -10.01
CA PHE A 61 9.25 -13.94 -9.00
C PHE A 61 8.49 -14.57 -7.83
N ALA A 62 7.41 -13.94 -7.36
CA ALA A 62 6.58 -14.45 -6.28
C ALA A 62 5.89 -15.79 -6.59
N GLN A 63 5.70 -16.14 -7.86
CA GLN A 63 5.16 -17.44 -8.28
C GLN A 63 6.18 -18.60 -8.12
N ILE A 64 7.45 -18.30 -7.89
CA ILE A 64 8.48 -19.31 -7.66
C ILE A 64 8.52 -19.62 -6.16
N PRO A 65 8.34 -20.89 -5.74
CA PRO A 65 8.39 -21.26 -4.32
C PRO A 65 9.70 -20.87 -3.66
N GLY A 66 9.63 -20.15 -2.55
CA GLY A 66 10.79 -19.71 -1.78
C GLY A 66 10.46 -18.61 -0.77
N ARG A 67 11.40 -18.29 0.11
CA ARG A 67 11.23 -17.25 1.12
C ARG A 67 11.02 -15.84 0.55
N HIS A 68 11.46 -15.61 -0.69
CA HIS A 68 11.31 -14.34 -1.41
C HIS A 68 9.87 -14.04 -1.89
N GLN A 69 8.95 -15.05 -1.83
CA GLN A 69 7.57 -14.90 -2.33
C GLN A 69 6.85 -13.71 -1.68
N MET A 70 6.91 -13.60 -0.36
CA MET A 70 6.29 -12.49 0.37
C MET A 70 6.76 -11.13 -0.14
N LEU A 71 8.08 -10.95 -0.29
CA LEU A 71 8.64 -9.70 -0.82
C LEU A 71 8.22 -9.46 -2.27
N GLY A 72 8.14 -10.51 -3.08
CA GLY A 72 7.66 -10.43 -4.47
C GLY A 72 6.21 -9.96 -4.57
N PHE A 73 5.32 -10.51 -3.77
CA PHE A 73 3.93 -10.05 -3.68
C PHE A 73 3.83 -8.61 -3.16
N TYR A 74 4.63 -8.25 -2.14
CA TYR A 74 4.64 -6.90 -1.60
C TYR A 74 5.06 -5.86 -2.66
N VAL A 75 6.16 -6.09 -3.36
CA VAL A 75 6.65 -5.20 -4.43
C VAL A 75 5.64 -5.12 -5.59
N ALA A 76 5.01 -6.25 -5.96
CA ALA A 76 3.97 -6.26 -6.97
C ALA A 76 2.72 -5.49 -6.52
N GLY A 77 2.34 -5.59 -5.25
CA GLY A 77 1.27 -4.81 -4.63
C GLY A 77 1.53 -3.31 -4.71
N LEU A 78 2.72 -2.86 -4.28
CA LEU A 78 3.13 -1.47 -4.36
C LEU A 78 3.06 -0.92 -5.80
N ALA A 79 3.61 -1.66 -6.77
CA ALA A 79 3.58 -1.24 -8.17
C ALA A 79 2.15 -1.06 -8.71
N ASN A 80 1.24 -1.98 -8.36
CA ASN A 80 -0.16 -1.87 -8.81
C ASN A 80 -0.90 -0.72 -8.10
N ARG A 81 -0.63 -0.49 -6.80
CA ARG A 81 -1.17 0.65 -6.04
C ARG A 81 -0.76 1.98 -6.66
N MET A 82 0.52 2.15 -6.99
CA MET A 82 1.07 3.37 -7.59
C MET A 82 0.42 3.75 -8.93
N VAL A 83 -0.12 2.78 -9.65
CA VAL A 83 -0.86 3.01 -10.91
C VAL A 83 -2.37 2.81 -10.75
N CYS A 84 -2.89 2.97 -9.54
CA CYS A 84 -4.30 2.92 -9.18
C CYS A 84 -5.04 1.63 -9.59
N ARG A 85 -4.33 0.51 -9.71
CA ARG A 85 -4.93 -0.82 -9.94
C ARG A 85 -5.28 -1.47 -8.59
N TRP A 86 -6.25 -0.88 -7.91
CA TRP A 86 -6.58 -1.16 -6.52
C TRP A 86 -6.93 -2.62 -6.24
N GLU A 87 -7.73 -3.26 -7.11
CA GLU A 87 -8.10 -4.67 -6.96
C GLU A 87 -6.87 -5.58 -7.03
N ILE A 88 -6.01 -5.39 -8.04
CA ILE A 88 -4.81 -6.21 -8.19
C ILE A 88 -3.84 -5.95 -7.03
N ALA A 89 -3.71 -4.71 -6.59
CA ALA A 89 -2.88 -4.35 -5.43
C ALA A 89 -3.38 -5.04 -4.17
N ALA A 90 -4.69 -4.97 -3.89
CA ALA A 90 -5.31 -5.63 -2.74
C ALA A 90 -5.08 -7.15 -2.75
N ASP A 91 -5.26 -7.82 -3.89
CA ASP A 91 -4.96 -9.25 -4.03
C ASP A 91 -3.49 -9.56 -3.68
N ARG A 92 -2.54 -8.72 -4.13
CA ARG A 92 -1.12 -8.93 -3.83
C ARG A 92 -0.81 -8.73 -2.35
N PHE A 93 -1.37 -7.70 -1.71
CA PHE A 93 -1.19 -7.49 -0.26
C PHE A 93 -1.90 -8.57 0.56
N PHE A 94 -3.02 -9.09 0.08
CA PHE A 94 -3.69 -10.23 0.71
C PHE A 94 -2.78 -11.47 0.72
N GLU A 95 -2.12 -11.81 -0.40
CA GLU A 95 -1.11 -12.87 -0.46
C GLU A 95 0.04 -12.65 0.56
N VAL A 96 0.44 -11.38 0.78
CA VAL A 96 1.46 -11.07 1.79
C VAL A 96 0.97 -11.39 3.20
N VAL A 97 -0.25 -10.97 3.56
CA VAL A 97 -0.77 -11.19 4.91
C VAL A 97 -1.16 -12.64 5.17
N GLU A 98 -1.44 -13.44 4.14
CA GLU A 98 -1.58 -14.89 4.27
C GLU A 98 -0.25 -15.58 4.60
N ILE A 99 0.86 -15.14 3.98
CA ILE A 99 2.21 -15.66 4.26
C ILE A 99 2.73 -15.14 5.61
N ALA A 100 2.49 -13.87 5.91
CA ALA A 100 2.98 -13.19 7.11
C ALA A 100 1.86 -12.39 7.79
N PRO A 101 0.96 -13.03 8.56
CA PRO A 101 -0.19 -12.39 9.18
C PRO A 101 0.13 -11.24 10.15
N THR A 102 1.37 -11.16 10.64
CA THR A 102 1.85 -10.11 11.53
C THR A 102 2.51 -8.93 10.79
N ASN A 103 2.52 -8.94 9.46
CA ASN A 103 3.06 -7.85 8.66
C ASN A 103 2.08 -6.66 8.65
N GLY A 104 2.24 -5.75 9.63
CA GLY A 104 1.36 -4.59 9.81
C GLY A 104 1.39 -3.61 8.65
N GLU A 105 2.52 -3.48 7.95
CA GLU A 105 2.65 -2.63 6.76
C GLU A 105 1.81 -3.19 5.59
N ALA A 106 1.80 -4.50 5.39
CA ALA A 106 0.96 -5.11 4.36
C ALA A 106 -0.53 -4.94 4.68
N TRP A 107 -0.93 -5.03 5.95
CA TRP A 107 -2.28 -4.70 6.38
C TRP A 107 -2.62 -3.23 6.14
N LEU A 108 -1.67 -2.30 6.35
CA LEU A 108 -1.85 -0.88 6.08
C LEU A 108 -2.10 -0.62 4.59
N GLU A 109 -1.29 -1.20 3.72
CA GLU A 109 -1.44 -1.07 2.27
C GLU A 109 -2.76 -1.70 1.77
N LEU A 110 -3.13 -2.86 2.32
CA LEU A 110 -4.40 -3.52 2.01
C LEU A 110 -5.59 -2.63 2.43
N THR A 111 -5.52 -2.00 3.60
CA THR A 111 -6.54 -1.05 4.08
C THR A 111 -6.77 0.06 3.08
N TRP A 112 -5.68 0.66 2.56
CA TRP A 112 -5.79 1.72 1.58
C TRP A 112 -6.46 1.24 0.29
N CYS A 113 -5.99 0.14 -0.28
CA CYS A 113 -6.58 -0.40 -1.51
C CYS A 113 -8.08 -0.68 -1.34
N LEU A 114 -8.50 -1.25 -0.21
CA LEU A 114 -9.89 -1.55 0.09
C LEU A 114 -10.72 -0.26 0.24
N ALA A 115 -10.17 0.77 0.87
CA ALA A 115 -10.83 2.08 1.00
C ALA A 115 -11.05 2.76 -0.36
N GLU A 116 -10.04 2.74 -1.26
CA GLU A 116 -10.15 3.28 -2.62
C GLU A 116 -11.21 2.56 -3.48
N MET A 117 -11.50 1.29 -3.15
CA MET A 117 -12.57 0.51 -3.77
C MET A 117 -13.94 0.70 -3.08
N GLY A 118 -14.02 1.50 -2.02
CA GLY A 118 -15.24 1.69 -1.24
C GLY A 118 -15.66 0.46 -0.40
N LYS A 119 -14.76 -0.50 -0.19
CA LYS A 119 -15.00 -1.71 0.61
C LYS A 119 -14.72 -1.42 2.08
N TRP A 120 -15.62 -0.65 2.70
CA TRP A 120 -15.37 -0.04 4.00
C TRP A 120 -15.31 -1.03 5.17
N GLU A 121 -16.12 -2.09 5.16
CA GLU A 121 -16.09 -3.15 6.17
C GLU A 121 -14.79 -3.94 6.15
N GLU A 122 -14.33 -4.33 4.96
CA GLU A 122 -13.05 -5.02 4.79
C GLU A 122 -11.87 -4.09 5.11
N SER A 123 -11.98 -2.80 4.73
CA SER A 123 -10.97 -1.79 5.06
C SER A 123 -10.86 -1.60 6.58
N GLU A 124 -11.98 -1.53 7.32
CA GLU A 124 -11.98 -1.48 8.78
C GLU A 124 -11.28 -2.69 9.39
N MET A 125 -11.60 -3.91 8.92
CA MET A 125 -10.96 -5.12 9.43
C MET A 125 -9.44 -5.10 9.21
N ALA A 126 -8.99 -4.72 8.03
CA ALA A 126 -7.57 -4.61 7.70
C ALA A 126 -6.88 -3.50 8.52
N ALA A 127 -7.53 -2.35 8.70
CA ALA A 127 -7.03 -1.25 9.51
C ALA A 127 -6.82 -1.66 10.98
N ARG A 128 -7.77 -2.39 11.57
CA ARG A 128 -7.62 -2.91 12.95
C ARG A 128 -6.43 -3.85 13.07
N LYS A 129 -6.19 -4.71 12.06
CA LYS A 129 -4.98 -5.54 12.02
C LYS A 129 -3.71 -4.70 11.91
N SER A 130 -3.71 -3.67 11.09
CA SER A 130 -2.58 -2.76 11.00
C SER A 130 -2.32 -2.03 12.34
N THR A 131 -3.35 -1.53 13.05
CA THR A 131 -3.18 -0.91 14.38
C THR A 131 -2.67 -1.89 15.44
N GLU A 132 -3.00 -3.18 15.32
CA GLU A 132 -2.50 -4.24 16.22
C GLU A 132 -0.98 -4.45 16.04
N PHE A 133 -0.49 -4.49 14.80
CA PHE A 133 0.90 -4.83 14.49
C PHE A 133 1.82 -3.61 14.33
N VAL A 134 1.26 -2.41 14.07
CA VAL A 134 2.01 -1.14 14.00
C VAL A 134 1.36 -0.09 14.90
N PRO A 135 1.28 -0.31 16.22
CA PRO A 135 0.49 0.51 17.15
C PRO A 135 1.05 1.93 17.37
N ASN A 136 2.31 2.15 17.03
CA ASN A 136 3.03 3.40 17.29
C ASN A 136 3.12 4.34 16.07
N SER A 137 2.47 4.02 14.96
CA SER A 137 2.31 4.89 13.79
C SER A 137 0.89 5.48 13.75
N GLY A 138 0.78 6.74 13.35
CA GLY A 138 -0.50 7.41 13.17
C GLY A 138 -1.29 6.90 11.95
N ALA A 139 -0.59 6.50 10.89
CA ALA A 139 -1.22 6.10 9.63
C ALA A 139 -2.26 4.98 9.74
N PRO A 140 -2.03 3.85 10.46
CA PRO A 140 -3.06 2.84 10.69
C PRO A 140 -4.30 3.38 11.38
N TRP A 141 -4.12 4.25 12.39
CA TRP A 141 -5.22 4.86 13.13
C TRP A 141 -6.02 5.84 12.28
N SER A 142 -5.36 6.61 11.43
CA SER A 142 -6.02 7.52 10.48
C SER A 142 -6.87 6.75 9.46
N ASN A 143 -6.33 5.66 8.91
CA ASN A 143 -7.07 4.83 7.97
C ASN A 143 -8.25 4.13 8.64
N LEU A 144 -8.10 3.67 9.89
CA LEU A 144 -9.20 3.14 10.70
C LEU A 144 -10.30 4.19 10.91
N ALA A 145 -9.90 5.43 11.22
CA ALA A 145 -10.85 6.51 11.40
C ALA A 145 -11.66 6.79 10.14
N ILE A 146 -11.02 6.80 8.96
CA ILE A 146 -11.69 6.98 7.68
C ILE A 146 -12.71 5.87 7.44
N ALA A 147 -12.32 4.60 7.60
CA ALA A 147 -13.21 3.45 7.39
C ALA A 147 -14.42 3.51 8.34
N LEU A 148 -14.19 3.74 9.63
CA LEU A 148 -15.26 3.87 10.64
C LEU A 148 -16.22 5.02 10.34
N HIS A 149 -15.70 6.16 9.90
CA HIS A 149 -16.52 7.32 9.54
C HIS A 149 -17.42 7.00 8.34
N GLN A 150 -16.90 6.34 7.31
CA GLN A 150 -17.68 5.94 6.14
C GLN A 150 -18.78 4.91 6.49
N LEU A 151 -18.56 4.12 7.54
CA LEU A 151 -19.53 3.17 8.10
C LEU A 151 -20.53 3.84 9.05
N GLY A 152 -20.49 5.18 9.27
CA GLY A 152 -21.35 5.89 10.17
C GLY A 152 -21.03 5.70 11.67
N ARG A 153 -19.89 5.08 12.00
CA ARG A 153 -19.44 4.81 13.37
C ARG A 153 -18.64 6.00 13.92
N ILE A 154 -19.30 7.16 14.01
CA ILE A 154 -18.67 8.47 14.23
C ILE A 154 -17.85 8.53 15.51
N ILE A 155 -18.39 8.03 16.65
CA ILE A 155 -17.70 8.08 17.95
C ILE A 155 -16.38 7.29 17.92
N GLU A 156 -16.38 6.13 17.26
CA GLU A 156 -15.18 5.31 17.13
C GLU A 156 -14.19 5.95 16.15
N ALA A 157 -14.67 6.54 15.06
CA ALA A 157 -13.85 7.28 14.11
C ALA A 157 -13.11 8.45 14.78
N GLU A 158 -13.83 9.23 15.61
CA GLU A 158 -13.22 10.32 16.40
C GLU A 158 -12.15 9.81 17.38
N SER A 159 -12.40 8.68 18.02
CA SER A 159 -11.42 8.07 18.93
C SER A 159 -10.15 7.65 18.17
N ALA A 160 -10.32 7.04 17.00
CA ALA A 160 -9.21 6.60 16.16
C ALA A 160 -8.38 7.78 15.63
N ILE A 161 -9.01 8.85 15.12
CA ILE A 161 -8.26 10.01 14.61
C ILE A 161 -7.57 10.79 15.73
N LYS A 162 -8.16 10.87 16.93
CA LYS A 162 -7.49 11.43 18.10
C LYS A 162 -6.23 10.65 18.45
N ARG A 163 -6.31 9.30 18.37
CA ARG A 163 -5.13 8.45 18.60
C ARG A 163 -4.03 8.68 17.56
N ALA A 164 -4.38 8.84 16.28
CA ALA A 164 -3.43 9.21 15.25
C ALA A 164 -2.72 10.54 15.54
N LEU A 165 -3.48 11.57 15.98
CA LEU A 165 -2.94 12.88 16.34
C LEU A 165 -2.10 12.87 17.63
N GLU A 166 -2.37 11.99 18.58
CA GLU A 166 -1.49 11.79 19.75
C GLU A 166 -0.12 11.24 19.35
N LEU A 167 -0.09 10.34 18.35
CA LEU A 167 1.14 9.75 17.85
C LEU A 167 1.90 10.71 16.91
N GLU A 168 1.18 11.43 16.07
CA GLU A 168 1.72 12.33 15.05
C GLU A 168 0.98 13.69 15.08
N PRO A 169 1.26 14.56 16.08
CA PRO A 169 0.48 15.79 16.31
C PRO A 169 0.54 16.81 15.17
N ASN A 170 1.64 16.80 14.40
CA ASN A 170 1.89 17.78 13.34
C ASN A 170 1.63 17.20 11.93
N ASP A 171 1.06 16.00 11.82
CA ASP A 171 0.70 15.46 10.51
C ASP A 171 -0.51 16.22 9.93
N PRO A 172 -0.32 16.97 8.82
CA PRO A 172 -1.39 17.75 8.21
C PRO A 172 -2.53 16.89 7.68
N ARG A 173 -2.26 15.62 7.31
CA ARG A 173 -3.26 14.67 6.85
C ARG A 173 -4.22 14.32 7.98
N ASN A 174 -3.71 14.03 9.17
CA ASN A 174 -4.52 13.69 10.33
C ASN A 174 -5.41 14.86 10.76
N GLN A 175 -4.89 16.11 10.69
CA GLN A 175 -5.66 17.31 10.96
C GLN A 175 -6.77 17.50 9.92
N ALA A 176 -6.48 17.36 8.64
CA ALA A 176 -7.46 17.47 7.56
C ALA A 176 -8.59 16.42 7.68
N ILE A 177 -8.26 15.18 8.04
CA ILE A 177 -9.24 14.11 8.27
C ILE A 177 -10.18 14.49 9.42
N LEU A 178 -9.64 14.98 10.54
CA LEU A 178 -10.48 15.42 11.68
C LEU A 178 -11.41 16.58 11.30
N GLU A 179 -10.93 17.56 10.57
CA GLU A 179 -11.75 18.69 10.09
C GLU A 179 -12.86 18.24 9.15
N GLN A 180 -12.55 17.34 8.21
CA GLN A 180 -13.53 16.78 7.28
C GLN A 180 -14.63 15.97 8.01
N MET A 181 -14.26 15.23 9.05
CA MET A 181 -15.24 14.50 9.85
C MET A 181 -16.19 15.43 10.59
N ARG A 182 -15.70 16.56 11.10
CA ARG A 182 -16.52 17.56 11.82
C ARG A 182 -17.48 18.30 10.89
N SER A 183 -17.03 18.70 9.70
CA SER A 183 -17.88 19.43 8.76
C SER A 183 -19.08 18.61 8.29
N LYS A 184 -18.93 17.29 8.12
CA LYS A 184 -20.06 16.42 7.74
C LYS A 184 -21.08 16.18 8.86
N THR A 185 -20.64 16.23 10.13
CA THR A 185 -21.56 16.09 11.29
C THR A 185 -22.37 17.34 11.58
N GLU A 186 -22.04 18.51 11.02
CA GLU A 186 -22.78 19.76 11.16
C GLU A 186 -23.84 19.94 10.04
N GLU A 187 -23.79 19.14 8.96
CA GLU A 187 -24.71 19.22 7.82
C GLU A 187 -25.90 18.21 7.92
N ASP A 188 -25.81 17.22 8.81
CA ASP A 188 -26.85 16.19 9.07
C ASP A 188 -27.65 16.52 10.34
#